data_eb0d38ff4a2a86437ccbfe6d004b3692
#
_entry.id   eb0d38ff4a2a86437ccbfe6d004b3692
#
_cell.length_a   1.000
_cell.length_b   1.000
_cell.length_c   1.000
_cell.angle_alpha   90.00
_cell.angle_beta   90.00
_cell.angle_gamma   90.00
#
_symmetry.space_group_name_H-M   'P 1'
#
loop_
_entity.id
_entity.type
_entity.pdbx_description
1 polymer ?
#
loop_
_entity_poly.entity_id
_entity_poly.type
_entity_poly.pdbx_seq_one_letter_code
_entity_poly.pdbx_strand_id
1 'polypeptide(L)'
;MTQIVLLIVLSWTTAGAVVQQTAKTDESVDAHTHQGMLAAEANDLKKAARHFAAAASLAPSDPSTRNNYGAILTRLGRTAEACVEFEASLKLNPNQSSALTNLAQIYFDRGQVDDLRMAKTLFERAAKTSSDPEVSRALIVTYLKLGQVLIEKRDLRGAGRTLESAVASGIDDARVYAALAEVYEADGHYENAIPAMRLAVQRDPQNEVYHFRYGLLLTDSHAPAAGILRLEEALKQFPNSSRLWLALGIAQFTYGKNAEAENSFKRSLALDAKLVPALAYLGVTYGERGSYDKAIGFYEQAIALNPQLAALHYLVADTLLKMSNPDRTRAEKYLKRATELDPNLAVAYLAWGRVYVRANRYEEAAPLLERAVALQPELVEAHYQLSRVLVKLKRTDEANRELGIFKQLTEKQKAQNEAREIVRRLANVRF
;
A
#
# COMPACT_ATOMS: atom_id res chain seq x y z
N MET A 1 14.77 0.21 1.04
CA MET A 1 15.16 -1.21 1.29
C MET A 1 16.22 -1.21 2.38
N THR A 2 15.80 -1.39 3.61
CA THR A 2 16.70 -1.51 4.75
C THR A 2 17.03 -2.98 4.89
N GLN A 3 18.25 -3.37 4.54
CA GLN A 3 18.76 -4.70 4.86
C GLN A 3 18.74 -4.83 6.38
N ILE A 4 17.90 -5.75 6.90
CA ILE A 4 18.02 -6.19 8.28
C ILE A 4 19.35 -6.94 8.36
N VAL A 5 20.34 -6.35 9.02
CA VAL A 5 21.62 -7.01 9.29
C VAL A 5 21.31 -8.26 10.08
N LEU A 6 21.67 -9.40 9.55
CA LEU A 6 21.50 -10.72 10.17
C LEU A 6 22.28 -10.76 11.48
N LEU A 7 21.63 -10.43 12.58
CA LEU A 7 22.18 -10.62 13.92
C LEU A 7 22.08 -12.11 14.28
N ILE A 8 23.10 -12.88 13.90
CA ILE A 8 23.26 -14.24 14.39
C ILE A 8 23.66 -14.15 15.85
N VAL A 9 22.68 -14.30 16.74
CA VAL A 9 22.92 -14.25 18.19
C VAL A 9 23.56 -15.57 18.61
N LEU A 10 24.88 -15.54 18.84
CA LEU A 10 25.59 -16.60 19.57
C LEU A 10 25.29 -16.40 21.06
N SER A 11 24.68 -17.38 21.72
CA SER A 11 24.39 -17.28 23.14
C SER A 11 25.68 -17.47 23.98
N TRP A 12 26.11 -16.41 24.65
CA TRP A 12 27.20 -16.43 25.59
C TRP A 12 26.66 -16.75 26.98
N THR A 13 26.70 -17.98 27.40
CA THR A 13 26.48 -18.31 28.82
C THR A 13 27.81 -18.66 29.47
N THR A 14 28.28 -17.76 30.36
CA THR A 14 29.31 -18.08 31.37
C THR A 14 28.61 -18.81 32.50
N ALA A 15 28.65 -20.11 32.54
CA ALA A 15 28.24 -20.91 33.69
C ALA A 15 29.47 -21.21 34.53
N GLY A 16 29.55 -20.56 35.70
CA GLY A 16 30.50 -20.90 36.72
C GLY A 16 30.01 -22.06 37.60
N ALA A 17 30.87 -23.04 37.70
CA ALA A 17 31.05 -24.03 38.76
C ALA A 17 29.84 -24.77 39.37
N VAL A 18 29.76 -26.12 39.15
CA VAL A 18 29.79 -27.12 40.25
C VAL A 18 29.79 -28.55 39.64
N VAL A 19 30.66 -29.38 40.20
CA VAL A 19 30.75 -30.86 40.33
C VAL A 19 31.65 -31.65 39.39
N GLN A 20 32.59 -32.31 40.01
CA GLN A 20 33.84 -32.94 39.54
C GLN A 20 33.74 -34.28 38.74
N GLN A 21 32.61 -34.70 38.22
CA GLN A 21 32.53 -35.94 37.43
C GLN A 21 32.05 -35.74 35.96
N THR A 22 31.61 -34.55 35.61
CA THR A 22 31.30 -34.09 34.25
C THR A 22 32.52 -33.41 33.58
N ALA A 23 33.58 -33.13 34.29
CA ALA A 23 34.67 -32.24 33.91
C ALA A 23 35.38 -32.58 32.58
N LYS A 24 35.53 -33.85 32.18
CA LYS A 24 36.21 -34.18 30.92
C LYS A 24 35.37 -34.01 29.66
N THR A 25 34.05 -34.17 29.79
CA THR A 25 33.11 -33.92 28.67
C THR A 25 32.83 -32.43 28.53
N ASP A 26 32.70 -31.69 29.64
CA ASP A 26 32.49 -30.25 29.64
C ASP A 26 33.70 -29.48 29.10
N GLU A 27 34.95 -29.89 29.50
CA GLU A 27 36.18 -29.29 28.95
C GLU A 27 36.26 -29.51 27.39
N SER A 28 35.78 -30.64 26.87
CA SER A 28 35.81 -30.89 25.44
C SER A 28 34.70 -30.13 24.68
N VAL A 29 33.51 -29.93 25.27
CA VAL A 29 32.41 -29.12 24.70
C VAL A 29 32.83 -27.67 24.66
N ASP A 30 33.36 -27.11 25.76
CA ASP A 30 33.81 -25.73 25.81
C ASP A 30 34.98 -25.47 24.85
N ALA A 31 35.93 -26.42 24.72
CA ALA A 31 37.04 -26.32 23.77
C ALA A 31 36.54 -26.27 22.34
N HIS A 32 35.61 -27.16 21.95
CA HIS A 32 35.01 -27.16 20.59
C HIS A 32 34.19 -25.90 20.38
N THR A 33 33.39 -25.45 21.33
CA THR A 33 32.59 -24.22 21.22
C THR A 33 33.51 -23.02 21.00
N HIS A 34 34.57 -22.89 21.79
CA HIS A 34 35.55 -21.80 21.65
C HIS A 34 36.27 -21.82 20.29
N GLN A 35 36.76 -22.99 19.86
CA GLN A 35 37.37 -23.15 18.51
C GLN A 35 36.38 -22.86 17.37
N GLY A 36 35.12 -23.24 17.54
CA GLY A 36 34.06 -22.89 16.64
C GLY A 36 33.85 -21.38 16.53
N MET A 37 33.85 -20.66 17.64
CA MET A 37 33.71 -19.19 17.67
C MET A 37 34.89 -18.53 16.96
N LEU A 38 36.13 -18.89 17.32
CA LEU A 38 37.33 -18.36 16.68
C LEU A 38 37.33 -18.58 15.15
N ALA A 39 36.91 -19.76 14.71
CA ALA A 39 36.78 -20.05 13.28
C ALA A 39 35.68 -19.21 12.62
N ALA A 40 34.55 -18.99 13.31
CA ALA A 40 33.46 -18.16 12.82
C ALA A 40 33.85 -16.67 12.71
N GLU A 41 34.63 -16.14 13.65
CA GLU A 41 35.22 -14.80 13.63
C GLU A 41 36.23 -14.63 12.49
N ALA A 42 37.06 -15.67 12.26
CA ALA A 42 37.98 -15.73 11.12
C ALA A 42 37.28 -15.99 9.77
N ASN A 43 35.93 -16.04 9.75
CA ASN A 43 35.09 -16.37 8.60
C ASN A 43 35.38 -17.76 7.95
N ASP A 44 36.06 -18.67 8.67
CA ASP A 44 36.20 -20.06 8.25
C ASP A 44 34.97 -20.87 8.72
N LEU A 45 33.87 -20.64 8.01
CA LEU A 45 32.58 -21.23 8.34
C LEU A 45 32.57 -22.77 8.29
N LYS A 46 33.39 -23.37 7.43
CA LYS A 46 33.52 -24.84 7.33
C LYS A 46 34.20 -25.44 8.55
N LYS A 47 35.24 -24.74 9.06
CA LYS A 47 35.93 -25.15 10.30
C LYS A 47 35.01 -24.91 11.49
N ALA A 48 34.34 -23.76 11.56
CA ALA A 48 33.36 -23.45 12.60
C ALA A 48 32.27 -24.53 12.69
N ALA A 49 31.69 -24.93 11.54
CA ALA A 49 30.65 -25.97 11.49
C ALA A 49 31.13 -27.33 12.02
N ARG A 50 32.38 -27.72 11.74
CA ARG A 50 32.95 -28.96 12.27
C ARG A 50 33.05 -28.92 13.79
N HIS A 51 33.52 -27.80 14.35
CA HIS A 51 33.65 -27.68 15.79
C HIS A 51 32.29 -27.61 16.50
N PHE A 52 31.31 -26.81 15.98
CA PHE A 52 29.99 -26.76 16.59
C PHE A 52 29.21 -28.06 16.45
N ALA A 53 29.39 -28.82 15.35
CA ALA A 53 28.82 -30.16 15.20
C ALA A 53 29.42 -31.13 16.26
N ALA A 54 30.73 -31.07 16.52
CA ALA A 54 31.37 -31.85 17.57
C ALA A 54 30.83 -31.47 18.95
N ALA A 55 30.74 -30.21 19.28
CA ALA A 55 30.13 -29.73 20.53
C ALA A 55 28.69 -30.22 20.71
N ALA A 56 27.84 -30.12 19.68
CA ALA A 56 26.46 -30.62 19.72
C ALA A 56 26.37 -32.14 19.87
N SER A 57 27.34 -32.87 19.34
CA SER A 57 27.43 -34.35 19.51
C SER A 57 27.88 -34.75 20.91
N LEU A 58 28.76 -33.98 21.53
CA LEU A 58 29.26 -34.24 22.89
C LEU A 58 28.22 -33.84 23.96
N ALA A 59 27.44 -32.81 23.72
CA ALA A 59 26.37 -32.33 24.60
C ALA A 59 24.97 -32.33 23.87
N PRO A 60 24.43 -33.52 23.60
CA PRO A 60 23.18 -33.64 22.79
C PRO A 60 21.94 -33.05 23.50
N SER A 61 22.00 -32.86 24.81
CA SER A 61 20.94 -32.31 25.65
C SER A 61 21.13 -30.81 25.94
N ASP A 62 22.21 -30.18 25.46
CA ASP A 62 22.42 -28.74 25.62
C ASP A 62 21.79 -27.99 24.42
N PRO A 63 20.75 -27.17 24.65
CA PRO A 63 20.12 -26.42 23.59
C PRO A 63 21.05 -25.38 22.93
N SER A 64 22.06 -24.88 23.66
CA SER A 64 22.97 -23.84 23.16
C SER A 64 23.91 -24.36 22.08
N THR A 65 24.44 -25.56 22.23
CA THR A 65 25.33 -26.18 21.22
C THR A 65 24.60 -26.40 19.89
N ARG A 66 23.35 -26.85 19.94
CA ARG A 66 22.49 -27.01 18.75
C ARG A 66 22.16 -25.66 18.10
N ASN A 67 21.82 -24.64 18.89
CA ASN A 67 21.60 -23.31 18.36
C ASN A 67 22.84 -22.74 17.67
N ASN A 68 24.01 -22.88 18.27
CA ASN A 68 25.26 -22.38 17.69
C ASN A 68 25.61 -23.12 16.38
N TYR A 69 25.39 -24.43 16.33
CA TYR A 69 25.57 -25.20 15.10
C TYR A 69 24.58 -24.75 14.02
N GLY A 70 23.30 -24.60 14.34
CA GLY A 70 22.27 -24.06 13.43
C GLY A 70 22.62 -22.68 12.88
N ALA A 71 23.16 -21.79 13.74
CA ALA A 71 23.58 -20.45 13.33
C ALA A 71 24.70 -20.48 12.27
N ILE A 72 25.66 -21.35 12.40
CA ILE A 72 26.74 -21.53 11.41
C ILE A 72 26.23 -22.21 10.12
N LEU A 73 25.31 -23.16 10.23
CA LEU A 73 24.66 -23.75 9.06
C LEU A 73 23.90 -22.71 8.25
N THR A 74 23.22 -21.75 8.92
CA THR A 74 22.55 -20.62 8.25
C THR A 74 23.56 -19.77 7.49
N ARG A 75 24.70 -19.42 8.09
CA ARG A 75 25.79 -18.68 7.40
C ARG A 75 26.39 -19.43 6.21
N LEU A 76 26.38 -20.75 6.24
CA LEU A 76 26.81 -21.61 5.12
C LEU A 76 25.74 -21.78 4.03
N GLY A 77 24.54 -21.21 4.19
CA GLY A 77 23.42 -21.40 3.28
C GLY A 77 22.72 -22.76 3.41
N ARG A 78 23.09 -23.58 4.41
CA ARG A 78 22.51 -24.92 4.69
C ARG A 78 21.24 -24.75 5.53
N THR A 79 20.29 -23.99 5.02
CA THR A 79 19.12 -23.50 5.77
C THR A 79 18.20 -24.62 6.26
N ALA A 80 18.02 -25.69 5.46
CA ALA A 80 17.19 -26.83 5.88
C ALA A 80 17.76 -27.55 7.11
N GLU A 81 19.07 -27.73 7.15
CA GLU A 81 19.75 -28.35 8.28
C GLU A 81 19.77 -27.44 9.50
N ALA A 82 19.92 -26.13 9.27
CA ALA A 82 19.82 -25.14 10.35
C ALA A 82 18.46 -25.19 11.03
N CYS A 83 17.36 -25.30 10.27
CA CYS A 83 16.01 -25.44 10.85
C CYS A 83 15.93 -26.67 11.79
N VAL A 84 16.49 -27.81 11.38
CA VAL A 84 16.48 -29.05 12.18
C VAL A 84 17.20 -28.82 13.52
N GLU A 85 18.36 -28.15 13.50
CA GLU A 85 19.12 -27.87 14.72
C GLU A 85 18.43 -26.86 15.62
N PHE A 86 17.82 -25.80 15.07
CA PHE A 86 17.03 -24.85 15.88
C PHE A 86 15.79 -25.52 16.48
N GLU A 87 15.06 -26.35 15.71
CA GLU A 87 13.92 -27.09 16.24
C GLU A 87 14.33 -28.08 17.34
N ALA A 88 15.48 -28.75 17.17
CA ALA A 88 16.04 -29.62 18.20
C ALA A 88 16.44 -28.83 19.46
N SER A 89 17.04 -27.65 19.31
CA SER A 89 17.32 -26.71 20.39
C SER A 89 16.02 -26.31 21.13
N LEU A 90 14.97 -25.96 20.41
CA LEU A 90 13.66 -25.56 20.96
C LEU A 90 12.88 -26.72 21.60
N LYS A 91 13.12 -27.98 21.20
CA LYS A 91 12.59 -29.17 21.91
C LYS A 91 13.21 -29.31 23.28
N LEU A 92 14.49 -28.98 23.44
CA LEU A 92 15.21 -29.02 24.72
C LEU A 92 14.87 -27.81 25.59
N ASN A 93 14.85 -26.63 25.02
CA ASN A 93 14.45 -25.38 25.69
C ASN A 93 13.47 -24.57 24.82
N PRO A 94 12.15 -24.71 25.03
CA PRO A 94 11.12 -24.04 24.23
C PRO A 94 11.18 -22.51 24.27
N ASN A 95 11.86 -21.93 25.25
CA ASN A 95 11.95 -20.49 25.48
C ASN A 95 13.35 -19.92 25.16
N GLN A 96 14.19 -20.65 24.47
CA GLN A 96 15.51 -20.16 24.07
C GLN A 96 15.36 -19.07 23.00
N SER A 97 15.48 -17.79 23.43
CA SER A 97 15.26 -16.61 22.60
C SER A 97 16.12 -16.63 21.32
N SER A 98 17.41 -16.99 21.42
CA SER A 98 18.31 -17.06 20.26
C SER A 98 17.84 -18.07 19.19
N ALA A 99 17.40 -19.25 19.60
CA ALA A 99 16.92 -20.28 18.67
C ALA A 99 15.56 -19.86 18.06
N LEU A 100 14.66 -19.25 18.84
CA LEU A 100 13.41 -18.67 18.36
C LEU A 100 13.68 -17.60 17.30
N THR A 101 14.59 -16.67 17.60
CA THR A 101 14.94 -15.55 16.70
C THR A 101 15.59 -16.05 15.41
N ASN A 102 16.55 -16.98 15.50
CA ASN A 102 17.24 -17.52 14.34
C ASN A 102 16.28 -18.29 13.41
N LEU A 103 15.41 -19.14 13.98
CA LEU A 103 14.42 -19.88 13.21
C LEU A 103 13.36 -18.95 12.59
N ALA A 104 12.91 -17.94 13.37
CA ALA A 104 11.98 -16.94 12.87
C ALA A 104 12.54 -16.15 11.67
N GLN A 105 13.85 -15.80 11.73
CA GLN A 105 14.51 -15.11 10.64
C GLN A 105 14.52 -15.94 9.35
N ILE A 106 14.77 -17.24 9.45
CA ILE A 106 14.72 -18.14 8.28
C ILE A 106 13.33 -18.13 7.64
N TYR A 107 12.27 -18.24 8.44
CA TYR A 107 10.92 -18.18 7.93
C TYR A 107 10.56 -16.80 7.36
N PHE A 108 11.01 -15.73 8.00
CA PHE A 108 10.84 -14.36 7.51
C PHE A 108 11.48 -14.16 6.12
N ASP A 109 12.68 -14.69 5.90
CA ASP A 109 13.42 -14.55 4.65
C ASP A 109 12.77 -15.30 3.48
N ARG A 110 12.08 -16.43 3.76
CA ARG A 110 11.28 -17.15 2.74
C ARG A 110 10.12 -16.32 2.22
N GLY A 111 9.52 -15.48 3.06
CA GLY A 111 8.57 -14.45 2.66
C GLY A 111 7.19 -14.92 2.21
N GLN A 112 6.88 -16.23 2.25
CA GLN A 112 5.54 -16.71 1.96
C GLN A 112 4.61 -16.46 3.15
N VAL A 113 3.29 -16.38 2.90
CA VAL A 113 2.32 -16.05 3.97
C VAL A 113 2.43 -16.99 5.16
N ASP A 114 2.52 -18.29 4.93
CA ASP A 114 2.58 -19.25 6.02
C ASP A 114 3.92 -19.22 6.75
N ASP A 115 5.03 -19.00 6.02
CA ASP A 115 6.34 -18.77 6.62
C ASP A 115 6.34 -17.50 7.48
N LEU A 116 5.76 -16.40 6.99
CA LEU A 116 5.64 -15.16 7.75
C LEU A 116 4.76 -15.31 9.00
N ARG A 117 3.71 -16.13 8.95
CA ARG A 117 2.92 -16.49 10.14
C ARG A 117 3.72 -17.26 11.17
N MET A 118 4.55 -18.21 10.71
CA MET A 118 5.49 -18.92 11.58
C MET A 118 6.53 -17.99 12.18
N ALA A 119 7.15 -17.13 11.37
CA ALA A 119 8.10 -16.12 11.83
C ALA A 119 7.48 -15.22 12.91
N LYS A 120 6.26 -14.71 12.67
CA LYS A 120 5.51 -13.91 13.63
C LYS A 120 5.35 -14.64 14.97
N THR A 121 4.89 -15.88 14.95
CA THR A 121 4.67 -16.67 16.16
C THR A 121 5.97 -16.92 16.94
N LEU A 122 7.06 -17.18 16.25
CA LEU A 122 8.37 -17.38 16.86
C LEU A 122 8.94 -16.10 17.46
N PHE A 123 8.83 -14.96 16.73
CA PHE A 123 9.25 -13.66 17.26
C PHE A 123 8.38 -13.20 18.44
N GLU A 124 7.07 -13.47 18.44
CA GLU A 124 6.18 -13.21 19.59
C GLU A 124 6.64 -13.98 20.84
N ARG A 125 7.05 -15.24 20.66
CA ARG A 125 7.59 -16.04 21.75
C ARG A 125 8.95 -15.51 22.20
N ALA A 126 9.83 -15.16 21.28
CA ALA A 126 11.14 -14.58 21.60
C ALA A 126 11.00 -13.25 22.36
N ALA A 127 10.08 -12.38 21.96
CA ALA A 127 9.83 -11.09 22.61
C ALA A 127 9.30 -11.23 24.05
N LYS A 128 8.64 -12.34 24.39
CA LYS A 128 8.20 -12.62 25.76
C LYS A 128 9.36 -13.04 26.70
N THR A 129 10.45 -13.54 26.14
CA THR A 129 11.58 -14.11 26.88
C THR A 129 12.86 -13.28 26.78
N SER A 130 12.87 -12.27 25.91
CA SER A 130 14.00 -11.40 25.68
C SER A 130 13.58 -9.94 25.75
N SER A 131 14.37 -9.12 26.42
CA SER A 131 14.28 -7.66 26.40
C SER A 131 15.11 -7.02 25.28
N ASP A 132 15.66 -7.82 24.36
CA ASP A 132 16.47 -7.32 23.26
C ASP A 132 15.60 -6.46 22.30
N PRO A 133 15.91 -5.19 22.10
CA PRO A 133 15.18 -4.31 21.19
C PRO A 133 15.15 -4.81 19.74
N GLU A 134 16.16 -5.60 19.32
CA GLU A 134 16.20 -6.14 17.95
C GLU A 134 15.11 -7.18 17.73
N VAL A 135 14.80 -8.00 18.74
CA VAL A 135 13.66 -8.96 18.66
C VAL A 135 12.34 -8.21 18.48
N SER A 136 12.13 -7.13 19.23
CA SER A 136 10.93 -6.30 19.09
C SER A 136 10.86 -5.63 17.73
N ARG A 137 11.97 -5.12 17.20
CA ARG A 137 12.05 -4.55 15.84
C ARG A 137 11.74 -5.59 14.76
N ALA A 138 12.33 -6.80 14.89
CA ALA A 138 12.08 -7.90 13.95
C ALA A 138 10.60 -8.32 13.95
N LEU A 139 9.98 -8.36 15.12
CA LEU A 139 8.56 -8.65 15.28
C LEU A 139 7.68 -7.60 14.55
N ILE A 140 7.95 -6.30 14.78
CA ILE A 140 7.22 -5.22 14.10
C ILE A 140 7.35 -5.34 12.57
N VAL A 141 8.58 -5.54 12.07
CA VAL A 141 8.84 -5.69 10.63
C VAL A 141 8.13 -6.92 10.07
N THR A 142 8.03 -7.99 10.86
CA THR A 142 7.32 -9.23 10.45
C THR A 142 5.81 -8.98 10.33
N TYR A 143 5.20 -8.28 11.26
CA TYR A 143 3.80 -7.88 11.17
C TYR A 143 3.53 -7.02 9.94
N LEU A 144 4.38 -6.02 9.69
CA LEU A 144 4.26 -5.13 8.54
C LEU A 144 4.40 -5.88 7.21
N LYS A 145 5.41 -6.75 7.11
CA LYS A 145 5.64 -7.57 5.91
C LYS A 145 4.49 -8.53 5.65
N LEU A 146 3.99 -9.21 6.69
CA LEU A 146 2.83 -10.10 6.56
C LEU A 146 1.58 -9.32 6.12
N GLY A 147 1.32 -8.16 6.73
CA GLY A 147 0.23 -7.26 6.34
C GLY A 147 0.33 -6.86 4.87
N GLN A 148 1.51 -6.42 4.43
CA GLN A 148 1.76 -6.02 3.04
C GLN A 148 1.51 -7.19 2.05
N VAL A 149 2.06 -8.38 2.31
CA VAL A 149 1.88 -9.55 1.44
C VAL A 149 0.41 -9.97 1.36
N LEU A 150 -0.35 -9.83 2.45
CA LEU A 150 -1.79 -10.11 2.46
C LEU A 150 -2.56 -9.08 1.62
N ILE A 151 -2.19 -7.79 1.68
CA ILE A 151 -2.76 -6.75 0.81
C ILE A 151 -2.49 -7.06 -0.67
N GLU A 152 -1.25 -7.41 -1.02
CA GLU A 152 -0.87 -7.80 -2.39
C GLU A 152 -1.69 -8.99 -2.90
N LYS A 153 -2.04 -9.92 -2.01
CA LYS A 153 -2.94 -11.06 -2.29
C LYS A 153 -4.43 -10.71 -2.22
N ARG A 154 -4.79 -9.45 -1.99
CA ARG A 154 -6.16 -8.95 -1.80
C ARG A 154 -6.90 -9.54 -0.59
N ASP A 155 -6.19 -10.07 0.39
CA ASP A 155 -6.74 -10.48 1.68
C ASP A 155 -6.69 -9.32 2.68
N LEU A 156 -7.52 -8.29 2.45
CA LEU A 156 -7.59 -7.10 3.31
C LEU A 156 -8.00 -7.47 4.74
N ARG A 157 -8.92 -8.44 4.90
CA ARG A 157 -9.35 -8.91 6.22
C ARG A 157 -8.22 -9.61 6.99
N GLY A 158 -7.43 -10.42 6.30
CA GLY A 158 -6.25 -11.05 6.89
C GLY A 158 -5.19 -10.03 7.29
N ALA A 159 -4.95 -9.03 6.46
CA ALA A 159 -4.03 -7.92 6.74
C ALA A 159 -4.49 -7.12 7.97
N GLY A 160 -5.77 -6.72 8.02
CA GLY A 160 -6.35 -6.00 9.15
C GLY A 160 -6.18 -6.76 10.46
N ARG A 161 -6.63 -8.01 10.53
CA ARG A 161 -6.47 -8.86 11.73
C ARG A 161 -5.02 -9.02 12.15
N THR A 162 -4.10 -9.11 11.20
CA THR A 162 -2.67 -9.22 11.52
C THR A 162 -2.17 -7.95 12.20
N LEU A 163 -2.46 -6.77 11.66
CA LEU A 163 -2.01 -5.49 12.20
C LEU A 163 -2.75 -5.12 13.51
N GLU A 164 -4.05 -5.45 13.62
CA GLU A 164 -4.82 -5.33 14.87
C GLU A 164 -4.20 -6.19 16.00
N SER A 165 -3.77 -7.41 15.66
CA SER A 165 -3.07 -8.29 16.61
C SER A 165 -1.74 -7.69 17.07
N ALA A 166 -1.03 -6.96 16.21
CA ALA A 166 0.17 -6.23 16.61
C ALA A 166 -0.14 -5.17 17.67
N VAL A 167 -1.18 -4.34 17.44
CA VAL A 167 -1.62 -3.32 18.40
C VAL A 167 -2.11 -3.97 19.71
N ALA A 168 -2.90 -5.03 19.62
CA ALA A 168 -3.41 -5.77 20.78
C ALA A 168 -2.30 -6.43 21.61
N SER A 169 -1.14 -6.77 21.00
CA SER A 169 0.03 -7.27 21.70
C SER A 169 0.87 -6.18 22.38
N GLY A 170 0.44 -4.91 22.31
CA GLY A 170 1.12 -3.77 22.92
C GLY A 170 2.16 -3.09 22.03
N ILE A 171 2.21 -3.41 20.74
CA ILE A 171 3.07 -2.70 19.77
C ILE A 171 2.49 -1.32 19.51
N ASP A 172 3.22 -0.29 19.91
CA ASP A 172 2.87 1.12 19.76
C ASP A 172 3.83 1.80 18.77
N ASP A 173 3.68 1.47 17.49
CA ASP A 173 4.58 1.90 16.41
C ASP A 173 3.80 2.62 15.29
N ALA A 174 4.30 3.80 14.89
CA ALA A 174 3.66 4.63 13.87
C ALA A 174 3.43 3.89 12.54
N ARG A 175 4.36 3.02 12.14
CA ARG A 175 4.27 2.26 10.88
C ARG A 175 3.12 1.25 10.91
N VAL A 176 2.88 0.62 12.07
CA VAL A 176 1.77 -0.32 12.26
C VAL A 176 0.44 0.40 12.15
N TYR A 177 0.31 1.58 12.79
CA TYR A 177 -0.90 2.39 12.67
C TYR A 177 -1.13 2.91 11.25
N ALA A 178 -0.07 3.33 10.55
CA ALA A 178 -0.16 3.77 9.17
C ALA A 178 -0.61 2.63 8.24
N ALA A 179 -0.01 1.43 8.39
CA ALA A 179 -0.39 0.26 7.61
C ALA A 179 -1.84 -0.17 7.90
N LEU A 180 -2.28 -0.09 9.16
CA LEU A 180 -3.66 -0.39 9.55
C LEU A 180 -4.64 0.60 8.91
N ALA A 181 -4.29 1.88 8.88
CA ALA A 181 -5.09 2.91 8.21
C ALA A 181 -5.21 2.63 6.70
N GLU A 182 -4.13 2.19 6.04
CA GLU A 182 -4.15 1.79 4.62
C GLU A 182 -5.10 0.63 4.36
N VAL A 183 -5.10 -0.38 5.22
CA VAL A 183 -5.99 -1.53 5.10
C VAL A 183 -7.46 -1.10 5.26
N TYR A 184 -7.76 -0.29 6.27
CA TYR A 184 -9.12 0.20 6.50
C TYR A 184 -9.62 1.10 5.38
N GLU A 185 -8.73 1.98 4.84
CA GLU A 185 -9.03 2.82 3.68
C GLU A 185 -9.35 1.96 2.46
N ALA A 186 -8.52 0.95 2.17
CA ALA A 186 -8.72 0.04 1.04
C ALA A 186 -10.02 -0.79 1.15
N ASP A 187 -10.47 -1.08 2.38
CA ASP A 187 -11.73 -1.78 2.66
C ASP A 187 -12.93 -0.81 2.81
N GLY A 188 -12.70 0.51 2.65
CA GLY A 188 -13.74 1.55 2.72
C GLY A 188 -14.17 1.93 4.14
N HIS A 189 -13.48 1.46 5.17
CA HIS A 189 -13.77 1.72 6.58
C HIS A 189 -13.08 2.98 7.10
N TYR A 190 -13.50 4.14 6.59
CA TYR A 190 -12.90 5.45 6.94
C TYR A 190 -13.00 5.78 8.43
N GLU A 191 -14.05 5.31 9.11
CA GLU A 191 -14.25 5.49 10.56
C GLU A 191 -13.13 4.84 11.40
N ASN A 192 -12.48 3.80 10.88
CA ASN A 192 -11.34 3.14 11.51
C ASN A 192 -9.99 3.67 10.97
N ALA A 193 -9.94 4.00 9.69
CA ALA A 193 -8.72 4.49 9.02
C ALA A 193 -8.25 5.82 9.60
N ILE A 194 -9.17 6.76 9.82
CA ILE A 194 -8.86 8.12 10.34
C ILE A 194 -8.23 8.07 11.73
N PRO A 195 -8.79 7.37 12.74
CA PRO A 195 -8.14 7.23 14.06
C PRO A 195 -6.77 6.56 13.97
N ALA A 196 -6.61 5.53 13.16
CA ALA A 196 -5.34 4.84 12.98
C ALA A 196 -4.27 5.77 12.38
N MET A 197 -4.59 6.51 11.31
CA MET A 197 -3.65 7.46 10.71
C MET A 197 -3.31 8.61 11.66
N ARG A 198 -4.27 9.08 12.47
CA ARG A 198 -4.00 10.07 13.51
C ARG A 198 -3.00 9.56 14.54
N LEU A 199 -3.10 8.29 14.96
CA LEU A 199 -2.12 7.68 15.86
C LEU A 199 -0.73 7.59 15.20
N ALA A 200 -0.65 7.24 13.91
CA ALA A 200 0.62 7.25 13.18
C ALA A 200 1.29 8.63 13.23
N VAL A 201 0.54 9.71 12.97
CA VAL A 201 1.04 11.10 13.07
C VAL A 201 1.47 11.43 14.50
N GLN A 202 0.73 11.00 15.51
CA GLN A 202 1.07 11.26 16.92
C GLN A 202 2.36 10.54 17.37
N ARG A 203 2.61 9.33 16.86
CA ARG A 203 3.81 8.55 17.23
C ARG A 203 5.06 8.98 16.45
N ASP A 204 4.88 9.49 15.23
CA ASP A 204 6.01 10.02 14.43
C ASP A 204 5.57 11.34 13.76
N PRO A 205 5.54 12.45 14.53
CA PRO A 205 5.10 13.74 14.02
C PRO A 205 6.08 14.38 13.04
N GLN A 206 7.31 13.85 12.93
CA GLN A 206 8.30 14.34 11.97
C GLN A 206 8.17 13.66 10.60
N ASN A 207 7.25 12.73 10.44
CA ASN A 207 7.05 12.03 9.19
C ASN A 207 6.03 12.75 8.31
N GLU A 208 6.53 13.52 7.35
CA GLU A 208 5.73 14.26 6.37
C GLU A 208 4.69 13.37 5.65
N VAL A 209 5.05 12.11 5.35
CA VAL A 209 4.17 11.19 4.62
C VAL A 209 2.89 10.89 5.40
N TYR A 210 2.98 10.77 6.72
CA TYR A 210 1.80 10.52 7.55
C TYR A 210 0.86 11.73 7.57
N HIS A 211 1.38 12.95 7.64
CA HIS A 211 0.58 14.17 7.54
C HIS A 211 -0.11 14.29 6.18
N PHE A 212 0.63 14.02 5.10
CA PHE A 212 0.11 13.99 3.73
C PHE A 212 -1.06 13.00 3.60
N ARG A 213 -0.86 11.76 4.04
CA ARG A 213 -1.89 10.72 3.97
C ARG A 213 -3.08 11.03 4.85
N TYR A 214 -2.85 11.55 6.05
CA TYR A 214 -3.93 11.93 6.96
C TYR A 214 -4.82 13.02 6.35
N GLY A 215 -4.23 14.02 5.73
CA GLY A 215 -4.96 15.08 5.04
C GLY A 215 -5.80 14.56 3.86
N LEU A 216 -5.24 13.67 3.03
CA LEU A 216 -5.96 13.04 1.93
C LEU A 216 -7.09 12.14 2.45
N LEU A 217 -6.83 11.29 3.44
CA LEU A 217 -7.83 10.40 4.03
C LEU A 217 -9.04 11.16 4.58
N LEU A 218 -8.83 12.31 5.24
CA LEU A 218 -9.90 13.19 5.68
C LEU A 218 -10.68 13.78 4.49
N THR A 219 -9.99 14.10 3.41
CA THR A 219 -10.62 14.63 2.18
C THR A 219 -11.51 13.57 1.52
N ASP A 220 -11.00 12.36 1.38
CA ASP A 220 -11.69 11.23 0.73
C ASP A 220 -12.87 10.70 1.57
N SER A 221 -12.79 10.84 2.88
CA SER A 221 -13.88 10.51 3.82
C SER A 221 -15.02 11.54 3.84
N HIS A 222 -15.12 12.41 2.85
CA HIS A 222 -16.10 13.51 2.77
C HIS A 222 -15.97 14.59 3.85
N ALA A 223 -14.79 14.72 4.45
CA ALA A 223 -14.48 15.77 5.43
C ALA A 223 -13.35 16.73 4.95
N PRO A 224 -13.44 17.31 3.74
CA PRO A 224 -12.36 18.12 3.16
C PRO A 224 -12.00 19.35 4.00
N ALA A 225 -12.95 19.91 4.75
CA ALA A 225 -12.66 21.03 5.65
C ALA A 225 -11.69 20.62 6.79
N ALA A 226 -11.85 19.40 7.34
CA ALA A 226 -10.92 18.87 8.33
C ALA A 226 -9.56 18.56 7.68
N GLY A 227 -9.56 18.03 6.44
CA GLY A 227 -8.34 17.82 5.65
C GLY A 227 -7.54 19.10 5.46
N ILE A 228 -8.21 20.21 5.04
CA ILE A 228 -7.58 21.52 4.89
C ILE A 228 -6.90 21.96 6.19
N LEU A 229 -7.63 21.91 7.31
CA LEU A 229 -7.10 22.33 8.62
C LEU A 229 -5.84 21.56 8.99
N ARG A 230 -5.84 20.24 8.84
CA ARG A 230 -4.69 19.38 9.16
C ARG A 230 -3.50 19.61 8.23
N LEU A 231 -3.75 19.83 6.95
CA LEU A 231 -2.69 20.10 5.97
C LEU A 231 -2.07 21.50 6.17
N GLU A 232 -2.87 22.51 6.50
CA GLU A 232 -2.36 23.82 6.87
C GLU A 232 -1.49 23.77 8.15
N GLU A 233 -1.89 22.96 9.12
CA GLU A 233 -1.12 22.74 10.34
C GLU A 233 0.23 22.03 10.03
N ALA A 234 0.20 20.99 9.21
CA ALA A 234 1.40 20.27 8.75
C ALA A 234 2.34 21.18 7.95
N LEU A 235 1.82 22.08 7.12
CA LEU A 235 2.63 23.02 6.34
C LEU A 235 3.35 24.07 7.20
N LYS A 236 2.93 24.33 8.44
CA LYS A 236 3.71 25.15 9.39
C LYS A 236 5.02 24.45 9.77
N GLN A 237 5.01 23.13 9.85
CA GLN A 237 6.17 22.31 10.15
C GLN A 237 7.00 22.00 8.90
N PHE A 238 6.33 21.75 7.75
CA PHE A 238 6.95 21.34 6.48
C PHE A 238 6.64 22.33 5.35
N PRO A 239 7.04 23.63 5.44
CA PRO A 239 6.61 24.66 4.51
C PRO A 239 7.08 24.45 3.06
N ASN A 240 8.13 23.64 2.87
CA ASN A 240 8.73 23.35 1.56
C ASN A 240 8.33 21.97 1.01
N SER A 241 7.29 21.36 1.55
CA SER A 241 6.76 20.10 1.05
C SER A 241 5.87 20.31 -0.16
N SER A 242 6.33 19.93 -1.34
CA SER A 242 5.52 19.95 -2.56
C SER A 242 4.29 19.04 -2.44
N ARG A 243 4.42 17.90 -1.75
CA ARG A 243 3.34 16.93 -1.53
C ARG A 243 2.24 17.47 -0.63
N LEU A 244 2.59 18.13 0.47
CA LEU A 244 1.59 18.72 1.36
C LEU A 244 0.85 19.89 0.69
N TRP A 245 1.54 20.70 -0.10
CA TRP A 245 0.89 21.72 -0.93
C TRP A 245 -0.06 21.13 -1.97
N LEU A 246 0.33 19.99 -2.60
CA LEU A 246 -0.55 19.25 -3.50
C LEU A 246 -1.81 18.76 -2.75
N ALA A 247 -1.63 18.09 -1.61
CA ALA A 247 -2.75 17.58 -0.82
C ALA A 247 -3.69 18.68 -0.35
N LEU A 248 -3.13 19.84 0.09
CA LEU A 248 -3.94 21.01 0.45
C LEU A 248 -4.74 21.51 -0.74
N GLY A 249 -4.14 21.59 -1.93
CA GLY A 249 -4.84 21.96 -3.15
C GLY A 249 -5.98 20.98 -3.48
N ILE A 250 -5.77 19.68 -3.34
CA ILE A 250 -6.81 18.65 -3.54
C ILE A 250 -7.96 18.84 -2.55
N ALA A 251 -7.66 19.03 -1.27
CA ALA A 251 -8.68 19.23 -0.23
C ALA A 251 -9.48 20.53 -0.47
N GLN A 252 -8.81 21.61 -0.85
CA GLN A 252 -9.45 22.90 -1.18
C GLN A 252 -10.33 22.78 -2.43
N PHE A 253 -9.87 22.08 -3.48
CA PHE A 253 -10.64 21.80 -4.69
C PHE A 253 -11.90 20.99 -4.38
N THR A 254 -11.76 19.90 -3.62
CA THR A 254 -12.88 19.06 -3.18
C THR A 254 -13.89 19.82 -2.33
N TYR A 255 -13.42 20.81 -1.54
CA TYR A 255 -14.27 21.68 -0.75
C TYR A 255 -14.94 22.79 -1.58
N GLY A 256 -14.54 22.99 -2.84
CA GLY A 256 -15.06 24.04 -3.73
C GLY A 256 -14.28 25.38 -3.65
N LYS A 257 -13.14 25.43 -2.95
CA LYS A 257 -12.25 26.60 -2.87
C LYS A 257 -11.26 26.61 -4.04
N ASN A 258 -11.79 26.79 -5.26
CA ASN A 258 -11.00 26.62 -6.49
C ASN A 258 -9.88 27.66 -6.66
N ALA A 259 -10.01 28.87 -6.10
CA ALA A 259 -8.97 29.90 -6.17
C ALA A 259 -7.80 29.58 -5.24
N GLU A 260 -8.09 29.13 -4.03
CA GLU A 260 -7.10 28.69 -3.05
C GLU A 260 -6.39 27.41 -3.54
N ALA A 261 -7.14 26.45 -4.12
CA ALA A 261 -6.61 25.24 -4.71
C ALA A 261 -5.58 25.54 -5.81
N GLU A 262 -5.92 26.47 -6.71
CA GLU A 262 -5.00 26.92 -7.77
C GLU A 262 -3.67 27.43 -7.18
N ASN A 263 -3.74 28.25 -6.11
CA ASN A 263 -2.55 28.79 -5.46
C ASN A 263 -1.72 27.67 -4.82
N SER A 264 -2.37 26.72 -4.16
CA SER A 264 -1.70 25.56 -3.53
C SER A 264 -1.02 24.67 -4.57
N PHE A 265 -1.68 24.38 -5.70
CA PHE A 265 -1.06 23.62 -6.80
C PHE A 265 0.12 24.36 -7.44
N LYS A 266 0.02 25.67 -7.64
CA LYS A 266 1.15 26.50 -8.12
C LYS A 266 2.32 26.48 -7.14
N ARG A 267 2.05 26.55 -5.84
CA ARG A 267 3.09 26.46 -4.81
C ARG A 267 3.75 25.08 -4.82
N SER A 268 2.96 24.03 -4.96
CA SER A 268 3.46 22.65 -5.13
C SER A 268 4.43 22.54 -6.31
N LEU A 269 4.04 23.09 -7.48
CA LEU A 269 4.89 23.08 -8.69
C LEU A 269 6.11 23.99 -8.59
N ALA A 270 6.04 25.09 -7.83
CA ALA A 270 7.21 25.93 -7.57
C ALA A 270 8.29 25.19 -6.75
N LEU A 271 7.88 24.20 -5.95
CA LEU A 271 8.77 23.35 -5.16
C LEU A 271 9.22 22.11 -5.93
N ASP A 272 8.33 21.53 -6.75
CA ASP A 272 8.64 20.41 -7.64
C ASP A 272 7.90 20.57 -8.97
N ALA A 273 8.60 21.15 -9.96
CA ALA A 273 8.07 21.41 -11.30
C ALA A 273 7.69 20.14 -12.10
N LYS A 274 8.13 18.96 -11.64
CA LYS A 274 7.85 17.67 -12.29
C LYS A 274 6.72 16.89 -11.63
N LEU A 275 6.02 17.48 -10.68
CA LEU A 275 4.94 16.82 -9.96
C LEU A 275 3.69 16.70 -10.84
N VAL A 276 3.61 15.61 -11.60
CA VAL A 276 2.56 15.31 -12.58
C VAL A 276 1.14 15.48 -12.01
N PRO A 277 0.81 15.02 -10.78
CA PRO A 277 -0.53 15.25 -10.21
C PRO A 277 -0.88 16.73 -10.05
N ALA A 278 0.07 17.58 -9.68
CA ALA A 278 -0.20 19.02 -9.51
C ALA A 278 -0.53 19.70 -10.85
N LEU A 279 0.17 19.32 -11.93
CA LEU A 279 -0.16 19.75 -13.30
C LEU A 279 -1.56 19.29 -13.72
N ALA A 280 -1.88 18.01 -13.45
CA ALA A 280 -3.19 17.46 -13.78
C ALA A 280 -4.32 18.20 -13.04
N TYR A 281 -4.18 18.43 -11.74
CA TYR A 281 -5.19 19.17 -10.95
C TYR A 281 -5.32 20.65 -11.34
N LEU A 282 -4.23 21.31 -11.73
CA LEU A 282 -4.32 22.64 -12.33
C LEU A 282 -5.11 22.60 -13.63
N GLY A 283 -4.84 21.64 -14.48
CA GLY A 283 -5.63 21.42 -15.70
C GLY A 283 -7.11 21.28 -15.40
N VAL A 284 -7.49 20.41 -14.44
CA VAL A 284 -8.89 20.26 -14.01
C VAL A 284 -9.47 21.59 -13.50
N THR A 285 -8.74 22.29 -12.61
CA THR A 285 -9.19 23.56 -12.03
C THR A 285 -9.45 24.63 -13.09
N TYR A 286 -8.58 24.72 -14.12
CA TYR A 286 -8.79 25.64 -15.25
C TYR A 286 -9.94 25.18 -16.16
N GLY A 287 -10.07 23.86 -16.38
CA GLY A 287 -11.15 23.26 -17.17
C GLY A 287 -12.54 23.56 -16.59
N GLU A 288 -12.70 23.45 -15.27
CA GLU A 288 -13.96 23.79 -14.59
C GLU A 288 -14.35 25.27 -14.69
N ARG A 289 -13.36 26.16 -14.83
CA ARG A 289 -13.60 27.58 -15.09
C ARG A 289 -13.78 27.94 -16.56
N GLY A 290 -13.83 26.93 -17.45
CA GLY A 290 -13.95 27.14 -18.89
C GLY A 290 -12.68 27.64 -19.58
N SER A 291 -11.55 27.71 -18.87
CA SER A 291 -10.23 28.08 -19.44
C SER A 291 -9.57 26.89 -20.12
N TYR A 292 -10.21 26.33 -21.15
CA TYR A 292 -9.87 25.05 -21.77
C TYR A 292 -8.46 25.02 -22.37
N ASP A 293 -8.01 26.10 -23.01
CA ASP A 293 -6.65 26.17 -23.58
C ASP A 293 -5.57 26.04 -22.51
N LYS A 294 -5.76 26.70 -21.34
CA LYS A 294 -4.84 26.55 -20.20
C LYS A 294 -4.88 25.15 -19.63
N ALA A 295 -6.08 24.57 -19.51
CA ALA A 295 -6.25 23.19 -19.02
C ALA A 295 -5.47 22.19 -19.89
N ILE A 296 -5.64 22.27 -21.22
CA ILE A 296 -4.92 21.44 -22.18
C ILE A 296 -3.41 21.65 -22.06
N GLY A 297 -2.94 22.88 -21.93
CA GLY A 297 -1.52 23.18 -21.78
C GLY A 297 -0.89 22.52 -20.52
N PHE A 298 -1.62 22.48 -19.40
CA PHE A 298 -1.16 21.78 -18.20
C PHE A 298 -1.18 20.26 -18.36
N TYR A 299 -2.21 19.70 -18.98
CA TYR A 299 -2.25 18.26 -19.26
C TYR A 299 -1.15 17.82 -20.22
N GLU A 300 -0.82 18.63 -21.25
CA GLU A 300 0.26 18.33 -22.18
C GLU A 300 1.64 18.38 -21.50
N GLN A 301 1.85 19.32 -20.57
CA GLN A 301 3.04 19.33 -19.72
C GLN A 301 3.11 18.05 -18.86
N ALA A 302 2.00 17.62 -18.28
CA ALA A 302 1.91 16.39 -17.50
C ALA A 302 2.20 15.14 -18.38
N ILE A 303 1.69 15.08 -19.61
CA ILE A 303 1.94 14.02 -20.59
C ILE A 303 3.43 14.01 -21.01
N ALA A 304 4.05 15.17 -21.18
CA ALA A 304 5.47 15.24 -21.52
C ALA A 304 6.36 14.62 -20.41
N LEU A 305 5.94 14.72 -19.14
CA LEU A 305 6.64 14.11 -18.02
C LEU A 305 6.30 12.62 -17.84
N ASN A 306 5.07 12.23 -18.09
CA ASN A 306 4.63 10.84 -18.02
C ASN A 306 3.64 10.50 -19.15
N PRO A 307 4.14 10.09 -20.33
CA PRO A 307 3.31 9.84 -21.50
C PRO A 307 2.50 8.54 -21.43
N GLN A 308 2.70 7.72 -20.38
CA GLN A 308 2.03 6.43 -20.22
C GLN A 308 0.75 6.52 -19.35
N LEU A 309 0.40 7.69 -18.84
CA LEU A 309 -0.81 7.89 -18.05
C LEU A 309 -2.04 8.10 -18.95
N ALA A 310 -2.80 7.03 -19.18
CA ALA A 310 -4.01 7.03 -20.01
C ALA A 310 -5.01 8.13 -19.64
N ALA A 311 -5.19 8.37 -18.32
CA ALA A 311 -6.10 9.38 -17.80
C ALA A 311 -5.78 10.80 -18.33
N LEU A 312 -4.51 11.17 -18.49
CA LEU A 312 -4.12 12.49 -19.00
C LEU A 312 -4.54 12.67 -20.45
N HIS A 313 -4.35 11.64 -21.28
CA HIS A 313 -4.80 11.67 -22.67
C HIS A 313 -6.33 11.80 -22.76
N TYR A 314 -7.05 11.07 -21.90
CA TYR A 314 -8.51 11.22 -21.80
C TYR A 314 -8.90 12.65 -21.39
N LEU A 315 -8.23 13.26 -20.39
CA LEU A 315 -8.53 14.61 -19.92
C LEU A 315 -8.33 15.67 -21.01
N VAL A 316 -7.27 15.56 -21.83
CA VAL A 316 -7.07 16.43 -23.00
C VAL A 316 -8.25 16.29 -23.96
N ALA A 317 -8.61 15.07 -24.31
CA ALA A 317 -9.69 14.82 -25.26
C ALA A 317 -11.04 15.34 -24.75
N ASP A 318 -11.38 15.04 -23.50
CA ASP A 318 -12.63 15.50 -22.86
C ASP A 318 -12.70 17.05 -22.84
N THR A 319 -11.58 17.71 -22.56
CA THR A 319 -11.48 19.17 -22.57
C THR A 319 -11.64 19.75 -23.98
N LEU A 320 -10.99 19.15 -24.99
CA LEU A 320 -11.17 19.54 -26.39
C LEU A 320 -12.65 19.43 -26.85
N LEU A 321 -13.36 18.40 -26.38
CA LEU A 321 -14.77 18.18 -26.72
C LEU A 321 -15.73 19.12 -26.00
N LYS A 322 -15.30 19.79 -24.92
CA LYS A 322 -16.07 20.82 -24.16
C LYS A 322 -15.94 22.23 -24.76
N MET A 323 -14.94 22.47 -25.61
CA MET A 323 -14.76 23.77 -26.25
C MET A 323 -15.93 24.14 -27.16
N SER A 324 -16.18 25.43 -27.34
CA SER A 324 -17.26 25.93 -28.23
C SER A 324 -17.07 25.46 -29.66
N ASN A 325 -15.84 25.36 -30.14
CA ASN A 325 -15.47 24.77 -31.41
C ASN A 325 -14.55 23.55 -31.15
N PRO A 326 -15.13 22.36 -30.96
CA PRO A 326 -14.38 21.19 -30.56
C PRO A 326 -13.51 20.63 -31.70
N ASP A 327 -12.22 20.49 -31.47
CA ASP A 327 -11.32 19.75 -32.34
C ASP A 327 -11.49 18.23 -32.15
N ARG A 328 -12.47 17.68 -32.87
CA ARG A 328 -12.82 16.26 -32.76
C ARG A 328 -11.73 15.33 -33.28
N THR A 329 -10.99 15.77 -34.28
CA THR A 329 -9.88 14.97 -34.86
C THR A 329 -8.75 14.81 -33.87
N ARG A 330 -8.37 15.90 -33.20
CA ARG A 330 -7.36 15.86 -32.15
C ARG A 330 -7.86 15.08 -30.93
N ALA A 331 -9.12 15.26 -30.51
CA ALA A 331 -9.72 14.50 -29.43
C ALA A 331 -9.72 13.00 -29.72
N GLU A 332 -10.07 12.57 -30.94
CA GLU A 332 -10.03 11.16 -31.35
C GLU A 332 -8.64 10.55 -31.22
N LYS A 333 -7.59 11.25 -31.63
CA LYS A 333 -6.19 10.80 -31.46
C LYS A 333 -5.83 10.56 -30.00
N TYR A 334 -6.22 11.48 -29.12
CA TYR A 334 -5.97 11.35 -27.68
C TYR A 334 -6.78 10.21 -27.06
N LEU A 335 -8.06 10.03 -27.46
CA LEU A 335 -8.92 8.92 -26.98
C LEU A 335 -8.37 7.57 -27.41
N LYS A 336 -7.94 7.45 -28.67
CA LYS A 336 -7.27 6.25 -29.16
C LYS A 336 -6.04 5.95 -28.30
N ARG A 337 -5.19 6.95 -28.05
CA ARG A 337 -4.01 6.75 -27.21
C ARG A 337 -4.36 6.36 -25.78
N ALA A 338 -5.39 6.95 -25.19
CA ALA A 338 -5.88 6.60 -23.85
C ALA A 338 -6.30 5.13 -23.76
N THR A 339 -7.06 4.64 -24.76
CA THR A 339 -7.54 3.24 -24.78
C THR A 339 -6.45 2.22 -25.15
N GLU A 340 -5.40 2.64 -25.88
CA GLU A 340 -4.20 1.82 -26.10
C GLU A 340 -3.39 1.64 -24.82
N LEU A 341 -3.27 2.71 -24.01
CA LEU A 341 -2.53 2.70 -22.75
C LEU A 341 -3.29 1.99 -21.63
N ASP A 342 -4.59 2.19 -21.56
CA ASP A 342 -5.48 1.50 -20.62
C ASP A 342 -6.73 0.96 -21.34
N PRO A 343 -6.72 -0.30 -21.74
CA PRO A 343 -7.87 -0.96 -22.40
C PRO A 343 -9.10 -1.11 -21.49
N ASN A 344 -9.01 -0.75 -20.22
CA ASN A 344 -10.12 -0.81 -19.27
C ASN A 344 -10.69 0.57 -18.90
N LEU A 345 -10.22 1.64 -19.52
CA LEU A 345 -10.69 3.01 -19.26
C LEU A 345 -12.04 3.27 -19.92
N ALA A 346 -13.13 2.83 -19.29
CA ALA A 346 -14.50 2.89 -19.82
C ALA A 346 -14.92 4.29 -20.30
N VAL A 347 -14.55 5.33 -19.54
CA VAL A 347 -14.88 6.73 -19.86
C VAL A 347 -14.25 7.22 -21.17
N ALA A 348 -13.09 6.68 -21.55
CA ALA A 348 -12.45 7.01 -22.82
C ALA A 348 -13.20 6.40 -24.00
N TYR A 349 -13.67 5.16 -23.88
CA TYR A 349 -14.52 4.53 -24.88
C TYR A 349 -15.87 5.25 -25.04
N LEU A 350 -16.50 5.65 -23.94
CA LEU A 350 -17.71 6.47 -23.97
C LEU A 350 -17.49 7.78 -24.72
N ALA A 351 -16.42 8.52 -24.36
CA ALA A 351 -16.10 9.78 -25.01
C ALA A 351 -15.81 9.61 -26.51
N TRP A 352 -15.11 8.55 -26.89
CA TRP A 352 -14.82 8.22 -28.28
C TRP A 352 -16.11 7.83 -29.06
N GLY A 353 -16.95 6.99 -28.48
CA GLY A 353 -18.26 6.67 -29.03
C GLY A 353 -19.10 7.93 -29.28
N ARG A 354 -19.10 8.89 -28.34
CA ARG A 354 -19.80 10.18 -28.50
C ARG A 354 -19.22 11.04 -29.62
N VAL A 355 -17.94 11.00 -29.91
CA VAL A 355 -17.34 11.67 -31.08
C VAL A 355 -17.96 11.11 -32.34
N TYR A 356 -18.06 9.78 -32.48
CA TYR A 356 -18.66 9.14 -33.65
C TYR A 356 -20.18 9.34 -33.75
N VAL A 357 -20.90 9.31 -32.63
CA VAL A 357 -22.34 9.65 -32.59
C VAL A 357 -22.59 11.06 -33.14
N ARG A 358 -21.79 12.05 -32.75
CA ARG A 358 -21.91 13.42 -33.25
C ARG A 358 -21.53 13.57 -34.73
N ALA A 359 -20.74 12.64 -35.25
CA ALA A 359 -20.41 12.54 -36.69
C ALA A 359 -21.37 11.67 -37.49
N ASN A 360 -22.46 11.15 -36.86
CA ASN A 360 -23.42 10.20 -37.41
C ASN A 360 -22.78 8.87 -37.88
N ARG A 361 -21.61 8.52 -37.38
CA ARG A 361 -20.86 7.27 -37.62
C ARG A 361 -21.32 6.20 -36.65
N TYR A 362 -22.58 5.75 -36.77
CA TYR A 362 -23.24 4.90 -35.77
C TYR A 362 -22.66 3.49 -35.72
N GLU A 363 -22.24 2.92 -36.84
CA GLU A 363 -21.63 1.60 -36.96
C GLU A 363 -20.28 1.54 -36.20
N GLU A 364 -19.55 2.64 -36.18
CA GLU A 364 -18.27 2.76 -35.47
C GLU A 364 -18.45 3.15 -34.01
N ALA A 365 -19.53 3.86 -33.69
CA ALA A 365 -19.85 4.25 -32.31
C ALA A 365 -20.30 3.04 -31.46
N ALA A 366 -21.07 2.12 -32.05
CA ALA A 366 -21.67 1.00 -31.33
C ALA A 366 -20.63 0.16 -30.58
N PRO A 367 -19.58 -0.39 -31.21
CA PRO A 367 -18.60 -1.23 -30.50
C PRO A 367 -17.86 -0.51 -29.38
N LEU A 368 -17.62 0.80 -29.50
CA LEU A 368 -16.99 1.59 -28.45
C LEU A 368 -17.91 1.76 -27.24
N LEU A 369 -19.19 2.03 -27.47
CA LEU A 369 -20.19 2.17 -26.41
C LEU A 369 -20.51 0.82 -25.75
N GLU A 370 -20.57 -0.27 -26.53
CA GLU A 370 -20.68 -1.63 -26.02
C GLU A 370 -19.49 -1.98 -25.12
N ARG A 371 -18.28 -1.57 -25.51
CA ARG A 371 -17.09 -1.75 -24.68
C ARG A 371 -17.17 -0.93 -23.38
N ALA A 372 -17.65 0.31 -23.44
CA ALA A 372 -17.81 1.18 -22.27
C ALA A 372 -18.79 0.57 -21.25
N VAL A 373 -19.95 0.08 -21.66
CA VAL A 373 -20.94 -0.56 -20.77
C VAL A 373 -20.44 -1.91 -20.23
N ALA A 374 -19.68 -2.67 -21.03
CA ALA A 374 -19.09 -3.93 -20.58
C ALA A 374 -18.02 -3.72 -19.49
N LEU A 375 -17.22 -2.66 -19.63
CA LEU A 375 -16.18 -2.32 -18.64
C LEU A 375 -16.76 -1.71 -17.36
N GLN A 376 -17.77 -0.88 -17.48
CA GLN A 376 -18.41 -0.20 -16.35
C GLN A 376 -19.95 -0.23 -16.51
N PRO A 377 -20.60 -1.30 -16.02
CA PRO A 377 -22.06 -1.48 -16.18
C PRO A 377 -22.93 -0.43 -15.47
N GLU A 378 -22.34 0.36 -14.56
CA GLU A 378 -23.07 1.44 -13.87
C GLU A 378 -22.90 2.80 -14.56
N LEU A 379 -22.24 2.86 -15.73
CA LEU A 379 -21.99 4.10 -16.46
C LEU A 379 -23.25 4.54 -17.22
N VAL A 380 -24.14 5.24 -16.52
CA VAL A 380 -25.49 5.63 -16.98
C VAL A 380 -25.48 6.25 -18.37
N GLU A 381 -24.57 7.20 -18.62
CA GLU A 381 -24.44 7.89 -19.90
C GLU A 381 -24.10 6.93 -21.05
N ALA A 382 -23.30 5.87 -20.81
CA ALA A 382 -22.94 4.90 -21.85
C ALA A 382 -24.14 4.10 -22.32
N HIS A 383 -25.01 3.63 -21.42
CA HIS A 383 -26.27 2.95 -21.76
C HIS A 383 -27.22 3.86 -22.56
N TYR A 384 -27.33 5.13 -22.16
CA TYR A 384 -28.12 6.09 -22.89
C TYR A 384 -27.62 6.31 -24.32
N GLN A 385 -26.33 6.55 -24.51
CA GLN A 385 -25.73 6.75 -25.81
C GLN A 385 -25.82 5.49 -26.67
N LEU A 386 -25.57 4.31 -26.08
CA LEU A 386 -25.67 3.03 -26.78
C LEU A 386 -27.11 2.77 -27.23
N SER A 387 -28.11 2.98 -26.39
CA SER A 387 -29.53 2.79 -26.79
C SER A 387 -29.90 3.65 -28.00
N ARG A 388 -29.48 4.92 -28.04
CA ARG A 388 -29.71 5.82 -29.17
C ARG A 388 -29.05 5.36 -30.46
N VAL A 389 -27.80 4.88 -30.36
CA VAL A 389 -27.06 4.34 -31.51
C VAL A 389 -27.73 3.08 -32.04
N LEU A 390 -28.13 2.16 -31.16
CA LEU A 390 -28.82 0.92 -31.55
C LEU A 390 -30.17 1.18 -32.26
N VAL A 391 -30.90 2.21 -31.83
CA VAL A 391 -32.11 2.65 -32.57
C VAL A 391 -31.77 3.08 -34.01
N LYS A 392 -30.70 3.85 -34.20
CA LYS A 392 -30.24 4.28 -35.53
C LYS A 392 -29.77 3.11 -36.38
N LEU A 393 -29.20 2.08 -35.78
CA LEU A 393 -28.79 0.83 -36.43
C LEU A 393 -29.95 -0.19 -36.60
N LYS A 394 -31.17 0.16 -36.22
CA LYS A 394 -32.38 -0.70 -36.27
C LYS A 394 -32.25 -1.97 -35.38
N ARG A 395 -31.38 -1.97 -34.37
CA ARG A 395 -31.22 -3.04 -33.36
C ARG A 395 -32.18 -2.78 -32.19
N THR A 396 -33.48 -2.79 -32.45
CA THR A 396 -34.55 -2.28 -31.57
C THR A 396 -34.61 -3.02 -30.22
N ASP A 397 -34.47 -4.34 -30.22
CA ASP A 397 -34.57 -5.14 -28.99
C ASP A 397 -33.38 -4.84 -28.03
N GLU A 398 -32.19 -4.66 -28.57
CA GLU A 398 -31.01 -4.28 -27.84
C GLU A 398 -31.12 -2.85 -27.32
N ALA A 399 -31.60 -1.94 -28.14
CA ALA A 399 -31.87 -0.55 -27.77
C ALA A 399 -32.81 -0.44 -26.56
N ASN A 400 -33.88 -1.24 -26.56
CA ASN A 400 -34.87 -1.27 -25.47
C ASN A 400 -34.27 -1.83 -24.18
N ARG A 401 -33.38 -2.84 -24.26
CA ARG A 401 -32.65 -3.36 -23.08
C ARG A 401 -31.76 -2.29 -22.49
N GLU A 402 -30.93 -1.63 -23.29
CA GLU A 402 -30.03 -0.58 -22.82
C GLU A 402 -30.78 0.61 -22.21
N LEU A 403 -31.93 1.00 -22.84
CA LEU A 403 -32.79 2.04 -22.31
C LEU A 403 -33.43 1.64 -20.96
N GLY A 404 -33.77 0.36 -20.78
CA GLY A 404 -34.26 -0.20 -19.52
C GLY A 404 -33.22 -0.08 -18.43
N ILE A 405 -31.94 -0.47 -18.68
CA ILE A 405 -30.84 -0.35 -17.76
C ILE A 405 -30.58 1.12 -17.41
N PHE A 406 -30.53 2.00 -18.40
CA PHE A 406 -30.40 3.44 -18.18
C PHE A 406 -31.44 3.98 -17.21
N LYS A 407 -32.73 3.64 -17.38
CA LYS A 407 -33.81 4.07 -16.48
C LYS A 407 -33.60 3.56 -15.06
N GLN A 408 -33.28 2.27 -14.89
CA GLN A 408 -33.04 1.67 -13.59
C GLN A 408 -31.86 2.33 -12.86
N LEU A 409 -30.75 2.55 -13.55
CA LEU A 409 -29.57 3.21 -12.97
C LEU A 409 -29.85 4.67 -12.60
N THR A 410 -30.63 5.38 -13.43
CA THR A 410 -31.03 6.77 -13.16
C THR A 410 -31.89 6.86 -11.90
N GLU A 411 -32.88 5.98 -11.73
CA GLU A 411 -33.70 5.95 -10.53
C GLU A 411 -32.92 5.57 -9.29
N LYS A 412 -31.99 4.62 -9.40
CA LYS A 412 -31.08 4.25 -8.31
C LYS A 412 -30.20 5.44 -7.87
N GLN A 413 -29.61 6.18 -8.82
CA GLN A 413 -28.83 7.38 -8.51
C GLN A 413 -29.67 8.47 -7.84
N LYS A 414 -30.89 8.68 -8.33
CA LYS A 414 -31.82 9.64 -7.74
C LYS A 414 -32.14 9.30 -6.30
N ALA A 415 -32.52 8.04 -6.02
CA ALA A 415 -32.79 7.56 -4.67
C ALA A 415 -31.59 7.71 -3.74
N GLN A 416 -30.39 7.40 -4.23
CA GLN A 416 -29.14 7.59 -3.44
C GLN A 416 -28.87 9.06 -3.11
N ASN A 417 -29.10 9.97 -4.06
CA ASN A 417 -28.92 11.40 -3.86
C ASN A 417 -29.95 11.97 -2.87
N GLU A 418 -31.22 11.54 -2.96
CA GLU A 418 -32.27 11.90 -1.99
C GLU A 418 -31.93 11.42 -0.58
N ALA A 419 -31.48 10.18 -0.44
CA ALA A 419 -31.05 9.62 0.85
C ALA A 419 -29.87 10.43 1.44
N ARG A 420 -28.87 10.76 0.62
CA ARG A 420 -27.73 11.61 1.05
C ARG A 420 -28.18 12.99 1.51
N GLU A 421 -29.11 13.61 0.79
CA GLU A 421 -29.64 14.93 1.14
C GLU A 421 -30.44 14.87 2.45
N ILE A 422 -31.22 13.81 2.69
CA ILE A 422 -31.92 13.60 3.95
C ILE A 422 -30.91 13.46 5.11
N VAL A 423 -29.88 12.63 4.95
CA VAL A 423 -28.83 12.45 5.98
C VAL A 423 -28.11 13.78 6.25
N ARG A 424 -27.79 14.54 5.20
CA ARG A 424 -27.16 15.86 5.33
C ARG A 424 -28.05 16.86 6.09
N ARG A 425 -29.36 16.86 5.84
CA ARG A 425 -30.31 17.70 6.58
C ARG A 425 -30.42 17.28 8.05
N LEU A 426 -30.46 15.99 8.32
CA LEU A 426 -30.48 15.49 9.70
C LEU A 426 -29.21 15.83 10.48
N ALA A 427 -28.04 15.77 9.84
CA ALA A 427 -26.76 16.15 10.45
C ALA A 427 -26.66 17.66 10.78
N ASN A 428 -27.45 18.49 10.12
CA ASN A 428 -27.50 19.95 10.36
C ASN A 428 -28.58 20.37 11.39
N VAL A 429 -29.40 19.44 11.88
CA VAL A 429 -30.32 19.71 12.99
C VAL A 429 -29.49 19.75 14.27
N ARG A 430 -29.22 20.95 14.76
CA ARG A 430 -28.64 21.15 16.10
C ARG A 430 -29.72 20.79 17.14
N PHE A 431 -29.45 19.75 17.94
CA PHE A 431 -30.20 19.45 19.14
C PHE A 431 -29.80 20.41 20.27
#